data_1ff5d357ea6e602adac7658d5ec76d45
#
_entry.id   1ff5d357ea6e602adac7658d5ec76d45
#
_cell.length_a   1.000
_cell.length_b   1.000
_cell.length_c   1.000
_cell.angle_alpha   90.00
_cell.angle_beta   90.00
_cell.angle_gamma   90.00
#
_symmetry.space_group_name_H-M   'P 1'
#
loop_
_entity.id
_entity.type
_entity.pdbx_description
1 polymer ?
#
loop_
_entity_poly.entity_id
_entity_poly.type
_entity_poly.pdbx_seq_one_letter_code
_entity_poly.pdbx_strand_id
1 'polypeptide(L)'
;MVIKYVFRALLFIGITSEIVIFISVNIFSVSVGQWLLLPLFLIFFALILLFAGMIVEWKKARSWPIALTNAAKIFGVPRKPLAMLVSEIYSFASVLQIFRVSDSKAEVDSYPGYKNLRTVIFFILGLVIVEMVIVHFALRSDFWRYLFLALSLYATLLLIGFYNSMKYNAHDVTKSGIVVRHGRRFICEIPWQNISAIKNISPGQGGNLVVNKQGEARIPVLSEVNVRIELEPPVQAEDLYLGIVDICAVEIYCDEGKKFVDEISAYGKAAGGT
;
A
#
# COMPACT_ATOMS: atom_id res chain seq x y z
N MET A 1 6.47 22.15 -17.81
CA MET A 1 5.22 21.88 -18.55
C MET A 1 5.45 20.96 -19.75
N VAL A 2 6.45 21.21 -20.59
CA VAL A 2 6.76 20.43 -21.81
C VAL A 2 6.99 18.92 -21.53
N ILE A 3 7.80 18.57 -20.54
CA ILE A 3 8.14 17.18 -20.18
C ILE A 3 6.88 16.30 -19.94
N LYS A 4 5.86 16.85 -19.30
CA LYS A 4 4.59 16.15 -19.05
C LYS A 4 3.86 15.79 -20.35
N TYR A 5 3.83 16.69 -21.34
CA TYR A 5 3.20 16.42 -22.62
C TYR A 5 4.00 15.42 -23.45
N VAL A 6 5.34 15.55 -23.45
CA VAL A 6 6.24 14.59 -24.12
C VAL A 6 6.05 13.18 -23.54
N PHE A 7 6.05 13.03 -22.22
CA PHE A 7 5.84 11.72 -21.57
C PHE A 7 4.49 11.10 -21.94
N ARG A 8 3.41 11.90 -21.87
CA ARG A 8 2.07 11.43 -22.24
C ARG A 8 1.97 11.05 -23.72
N ALA A 9 2.58 11.84 -24.59
CA ALA A 9 2.62 11.54 -26.02
C ALA A 9 3.37 10.24 -26.28
N LEU A 10 4.52 10.02 -25.66
CA LEU A 10 5.30 8.78 -25.80
C LEU A 10 4.50 7.56 -25.33
N LEU A 11 3.85 7.62 -24.16
CA LEU A 11 3.01 6.54 -23.67
C LEU A 11 1.79 6.30 -24.57
N PHE A 12 1.10 7.37 -24.97
CA PHE A 12 -0.07 7.24 -25.82
C PHE A 12 0.28 6.64 -27.19
N ILE A 13 1.32 7.13 -27.85
CA ILE A 13 1.77 6.61 -29.14
C ILE A 13 2.26 5.17 -28.96
N GLY A 14 3.01 4.86 -27.91
CA GLY A 14 3.49 3.50 -27.64
C GLY A 14 2.32 2.51 -27.45
N ILE A 15 1.36 2.82 -26.58
CA ILE A 15 0.22 1.93 -26.30
C ILE A 15 -0.71 1.80 -27.53
N THR A 16 -1.00 2.91 -28.22
CA THR A 16 -1.86 2.84 -29.41
C THR A 16 -1.22 2.07 -30.54
N SER A 17 0.08 2.20 -30.76
CA SER A 17 0.78 1.41 -31.76
C SER A 17 0.82 -0.09 -31.42
N GLU A 18 0.98 -0.48 -30.15
CA GLU A 18 0.85 -1.87 -29.71
C GLU A 18 -0.54 -2.44 -30.00
N ILE A 19 -1.59 -1.68 -29.70
CA ILE A 19 -2.96 -2.10 -29.98
C ILE A 19 -3.19 -2.27 -31.49
N VAL A 20 -2.73 -1.33 -32.30
CA VAL A 20 -2.84 -1.39 -33.76
C VAL A 20 -2.07 -2.59 -34.32
N ILE A 21 -0.87 -2.84 -33.84
CA ILE A 21 -0.04 -3.99 -34.23
C ILE A 21 -0.77 -5.29 -33.84
N PHE A 22 -1.26 -5.40 -32.61
CA PHE A 22 -2.00 -6.57 -32.14
C PHE A 22 -3.22 -6.87 -33.02
N ILE A 23 -4.00 -5.84 -33.35
CA ILE A 23 -5.15 -5.96 -34.25
C ILE A 23 -4.70 -6.39 -35.65
N SER A 24 -3.64 -5.78 -36.19
CA SER A 24 -3.13 -6.08 -37.52
C SER A 24 -2.65 -7.53 -37.65
N VAL A 25 -1.96 -8.05 -36.64
CA VAL A 25 -1.49 -9.45 -36.60
C VAL A 25 -2.66 -10.42 -36.53
N ASN A 26 -3.59 -10.17 -35.58
CA ASN A 26 -4.63 -11.17 -35.29
C ASN A 26 -5.81 -11.13 -36.26
N ILE A 27 -6.11 -9.95 -36.85
CA ILE A 27 -7.26 -9.81 -37.76
C ILE A 27 -6.84 -9.90 -39.25
N PHE A 28 -5.69 -9.28 -39.57
CA PHE A 28 -5.24 -9.18 -41.00
C PHE A 28 -4.07 -10.08 -41.34
N SER A 29 -3.57 -10.90 -40.39
CA SER A 29 -2.43 -11.82 -40.59
C SER A 29 -1.17 -11.13 -41.16
N VAL A 30 -0.96 -9.86 -40.82
CA VAL A 30 0.20 -9.08 -41.28
C VAL A 30 1.45 -9.51 -40.52
N SER A 31 2.55 -9.76 -41.25
CA SER A 31 3.86 -10.01 -40.62
C SER A 31 4.43 -8.71 -40.03
N VAL A 32 4.71 -8.70 -38.73
CA VAL A 32 4.95 -7.46 -38.00
C VAL A 32 6.43 -7.08 -37.88
N GLY A 33 7.33 -8.03 -38.06
CA GLY A 33 8.75 -7.84 -38.13
C GLY A 33 9.32 -6.74 -37.20
N GLN A 34 10.01 -5.78 -37.80
CA GLN A 34 10.70 -4.69 -37.09
C GLN A 34 9.76 -3.64 -36.46
N TRP A 35 8.48 -3.59 -36.84
CA TRP A 35 7.52 -2.59 -36.33
C TRP A 35 7.18 -2.76 -34.85
N LEU A 36 7.35 -3.96 -34.28
CA LEU A 36 7.17 -4.23 -32.85
C LEU A 36 8.20 -3.50 -31.98
N LEU A 37 9.37 -3.20 -32.52
CA LEU A 37 10.46 -2.60 -31.74
C LEU A 37 10.20 -1.12 -31.40
N LEU A 38 9.52 -0.38 -32.26
CA LEU A 38 9.28 1.06 -32.05
C LEU A 38 8.41 1.35 -30.82
N PRO A 39 7.21 0.75 -30.66
CA PRO A 39 6.42 1.01 -29.46
C PRO A 39 7.09 0.54 -28.19
N LEU A 40 7.78 -0.61 -28.20
CA LEU A 40 8.56 -1.07 -27.05
C LEU A 40 9.65 -0.07 -26.66
N PHE A 41 10.36 0.50 -27.66
CA PHE A 41 11.36 1.53 -27.42
C PHE A 41 10.76 2.80 -26.83
N LEU A 42 9.59 3.25 -27.31
CA LEU A 42 8.91 4.43 -26.78
C LEU A 42 8.44 4.22 -25.32
N ILE A 43 7.89 3.04 -25.02
CA ILE A 43 7.48 2.66 -23.67
C ILE A 43 8.73 2.60 -22.75
N PHE A 44 9.80 1.96 -23.20
CA PHE A 44 11.06 1.86 -22.45
C PHE A 44 11.66 3.25 -22.15
N PHE A 45 11.66 4.15 -23.12
CA PHE A 45 12.13 5.52 -22.94
C PHE A 45 11.25 6.31 -21.94
N ALA A 46 9.93 6.13 -22.01
CA ALA A 46 9.01 6.72 -21.02
C ALA A 46 9.28 6.18 -19.60
N LEU A 47 9.56 4.88 -19.46
CA LEU A 47 9.93 4.28 -18.17
C LEU A 47 11.26 4.83 -17.65
N ILE A 48 12.26 5.07 -18.52
CA ILE A 48 13.53 5.71 -18.13
C ILE A 48 13.28 7.12 -17.59
N LEU A 49 12.44 7.92 -18.26
CA LEU A 49 12.09 9.26 -17.79
C LEU A 49 11.38 9.22 -16.43
N LEU A 50 10.45 8.27 -16.24
CA LEU A 50 9.77 8.08 -14.97
C LEU A 50 10.77 7.70 -13.86
N PHE A 51 11.69 6.80 -14.15
CA PHE A 51 12.73 6.37 -13.21
C PHE A 51 13.69 7.51 -12.85
N ALA A 52 14.12 8.30 -13.84
CA ALA A 52 14.91 9.49 -13.59
C ALA A 52 14.17 10.50 -12.70
N GLY A 53 12.89 10.75 -12.98
CA GLY A 53 12.04 11.57 -12.12
C GLY A 53 11.92 11.02 -10.69
N MET A 54 11.82 9.69 -10.54
CA MET A 54 11.80 9.01 -9.25
C MET A 54 13.10 9.24 -8.46
N ILE A 55 14.27 9.16 -9.11
CA ILE A 55 15.57 9.41 -8.46
C ILE A 55 15.64 10.86 -7.93
N VAL A 56 15.13 11.82 -8.68
CA VAL A 56 15.08 13.23 -8.24
C VAL A 56 14.17 13.40 -7.03
N GLU A 57 12.99 12.79 -7.06
CA GLU A 57 12.04 12.87 -5.95
C GLU A 57 12.46 12.03 -4.73
N TRP A 58 13.29 11.00 -4.90
CA TRP A 58 13.80 10.16 -3.82
C TRP A 58 14.51 10.96 -2.72
N LYS A 59 15.23 12.00 -3.09
CA LYS A 59 15.94 12.87 -2.13
C LYS A 59 15.00 13.63 -1.19
N LYS A 60 13.71 13.80 -1.60
CA LYS A 60 12.68 14.52 -0.85
C LYS A 60 11.71 13.58 -0.12
N ALA A 61 11.54 12.38 -0.65
CA ALA A 61 10.61 11.39 -0.12
C ALA A 61 11.34 10.43 0.82
N ARG A 62 10.68 10.05 1.93
CA ARG A 62 11.20 9.07 2.88
C ARG A 62 11.17 7.64 2.34
N SER A 63 10.32 7.40 1.33
CA SER A 63 10.14 6.07 0.74
C SER A 63 10.08 6.12 -0.79
N TRP A 64 10.57 5.06 -1.45
CA TRP A 64 10.57 4.97 -2.90
C TRP A 64 9.17 4.96 -3.54
N PRO A 65 8.09 4.41 -2.91
CA PRO A 65 6.78 4.47 -3.51
C PRO A 65 6.22 5.88 -3.60
N ILE A 66 6.53 6.70 -2.58
CA ILE A 66 6.14 8.11 -2.58
C ILE A 66 6.96 8.87 -3.63
N ALA A 67 8.26 8.60 -3.75
CA ALA A 67 9.09 9.16 -4.80
C ALA A 67 8.52 8.82 -6.20
N LEU A 68 8.15 7.56 -6.43
CA LEU A 68 7.57 7.11 -7.69
C LEU A 68 6.22 7.79 -7.97
N THR A 69 5.33 7.84 -6.98
CA THR A 69 4.02 8.48 -7.14
C THR A 69 4.11 9.99 -7.35
N ASN A 70 5.09 10.65 -6.73
CA ASN A 70 5.38 12.07 -6.94
C ASN A 70 5.97 12.31 -8.34
N ALA A 71 6.95 11.51 -8.78
CA ALA A 71 7.49 11.57 -10.12
C ALA A 71 6.38 11.39 -11.17
N ALA A 72 5.53 10.40 -11.01
CA ALA A 72 4.40 10.17 -11.91
C ALA A 72 3.44 11.36 -12.00
N LYS A 73 3.22 12.07 -10.88
CA LYS A 73 2.43 13.31 -10.86
C LYS A 73 3.06 14.40 -11.73
N ILE A 74 4.41 14.53 -11.72
CA ILE A 74 5.13 15.48 -12.58
C ILE A 74 4.84 15.20 -14.05
N PHE A 75 4.80 13.91 -14.43
CA PHE A 75 4.46 13.45 -15.78
C PHE A 75 2.94 13.43 -16.05
N GLY A 76 2.13 13.75 -15.05
CA GLY A 76 0.68 13.84 -15.16
C GLY A 76 -0.02 12.49 -15.17
N VAL A 77 0.63 11.44 -14.69
CA VAL A 77 0.00 10.15 -14.41
C VAL A 77 -0.87 10.31 -13.16
N PRO A 78 -2.13 9.86 -13.18
CA PRO A 78 -2.98 9.91 -11.98
C PRO A 78 -2.37 9.10 -10.84
N ARG A 79 -2.31 9.70 -9.64
CA ARG A 79 -1.68 9.05 -8.49
C ARG A 79 -2.37 7.75 -8.07
N LYS A 80 -3.72 7.72 -8.07
CA LYS A 80 -4.49 6.59 -7.56
C LYS A 80 -4.19 5.27 -8.29
N PRO A 81 -4.26 5.16 -9.64
CA PRO A 81 -3.93 3.92 -10.33
C PRO A 81 -2.51 3.45 -10.06
N LEU A 82 -1.55 4.38 -10.03
CA LEU A 82 -0.17 4.03 -9.75
C LEU A 82 0.01 3.56 -8.30
N ALA A 83 -0.65 4.20 -7.33
CA ALA A 83 -0.65 3.75 -5.94
C ALA A 83 -1.25 2.35 -5.79
N MET A 84 -2.29 2.01 -6.57
CA MET A 84 -2.83 0.65 -6.61
C MET A 84 -1.79 -0.36 -7.10
N LEU A 85 -1.14 -0.09 -8.24
CA LEU A 85 -0.08 -0.97 -8.77
C LEU A 85 1.07 -1.14 -7.77
N VAL A 86 1.52 -0.05 -7.16
CA VAL A 86 2.56 -0.09 -6.12
C VAL A 86 2.10 -0.90 -4.92
N SER A 87 0.84 -0.78 -4.50
CA SER A 87 0.25 -1.57 -3.42
C SER A 87 0.23 -3.07 -3.75
N GLU A 88 -0.08 -3.45 -4.99
CA GLU A 88 -0.02 -4.84 -5.46
C GLU A 88 1.40 -5.39 -5.44
N ILE A 89 2.37 -4.64 -5.98
CA ILE A 89 3.80 -5.02 -5.93
C ILE A 89 4.25 -5.25 -4.48
N TYR A 90 3.83 -4.38 -3.56
CA TYR A 90 4.11 -4.57 -2.14
C TYR A 90 3.43 -5.80 -1.54
N SER A 91 2.20 -6.08 -1.93
CA SER A 91 1.51 -7.29 -1.49
C SER A 91 2.25 -8.53 -1.95
N PHE A 92 2.66 -8.61 -3.21
CA PHE A 92 3.50 -9.72 -3.70
C PHE A 92 4.85 -9.81 -2.98
N ALA A 93 5.55 -8.69 -2.80
CA ALA A 93 6.81 -8.67 -2.04
C ALA A 93 6.61 -9.12 -0.58
N SER A 94 5.45 -8.85 0.01
CA SER A 94 5.11 -9.26 1.37
C SER A 94 4.80 -10.76 1.50
N VAL A 95 4.42 -11.45 0.41
CA VAL A 95 4.35 -12.92 0.41
C VAL A 95 5.71 -13.52 0.74
N LEU A 96 6.80 -12.95 0.22
CA LEU A 96 8.16 -13.42 0.48
C LEU A 96 8.63 -13.19 1.92
N GLN A 97 7.94 -12.32 2.67
CA GLN A 97 8.25 -12.09 4.09
C GLN A 97 7.96 -13.30 4.97
N ILE A 98 7.16 -14.28 4.50
CA ILE A 98 6.94 -15.55 5.20
C ILE A 98 8.28 -16.28 5.42
N PHE A 99 9.21 -16.15 4.47
CA PHE A 99 10.52 -16.80 4.51
C PHE A 99 11.58 -16.00 5.28
N ARG A 100 11.22 -14.77 5.69
CA ARG A 100 12.13 -13.93 6.46
C ARG A 100 11.97 -14.30 7.93
N VAL A 101 12.97 -14.98 8.49
CA VAL A 101 13.07 -15.16 9.93
C VAL A 101 13.13 -13.77 10.55
N SER A 102 12.14 -13.47 11.38
CA SER A 102 12.09 -12.18 12.10
C SER A 102 13.17 -12.24 13.18
N ASP A 103 14.35 -11.71 12.87
CA ASP A 103 15.28 -11.29 13.91
C ASP A 103 14.67 -10.06 14.60
N SER A 104 13.67 -10.32 15.46
CA SER A 104 13.14 -9.32 16.37
C SER A 104 14.20 -9.03 17.44
N LYS A 105 15.18 -8.19 17.10
CA LYS A 105 16.07 -7.59 18.08
C LYS A 105 15.27 -6.59 18.89
N ALA A 106 14.91 -7.04 20.05
CA ALA A 106 14.10 -6.50 21.09
C ALA A 106 14.65 -5.22 21.75
N GLU A 107 14.37 -4.07 21.19
CA GLU A 107 14.28 -2.80 21.91
C GLU A 107 13.01 -2.01 21.53
N VAL A 108 12.09 -2.66 20.82
CA VAL A 108 10.91 -2.03 20.26
C VAL A 108 9.70 -2.89 20.61
N ASP A 109 8.80 -2.35 21.40
CA ASP A 109 7.53 -2.98 21.69
C ASP A 109 6.61 -2.80 20.48
N SER A 110 6.23 -3.93 19.89
CA SER A 110 5.45 -3.97 18.65
C SER A 110 4.01 -4.38 18.94
N TYR A 111 3.08 -3.52 18.55
CA TYR A 111 1.67 -3.70 18.82
C TYR A 111 0.93 -4.06 17.52
N PRO A 112 0.56 -5.34 17.34
CA PRO A 112 -0.14 -5.79 16.16
C PRO A 112 -1.61 -5.35 16.15
N GLY A 113 -2.17 -5.20 14.94
CA GLY A 113 -3.59 -4.95 14.71
C GLY A 113 -4.17 -5.90 13.66
N TYR A 114 -3.87 -7.21 13.74
CA TYR A 114 -4.25 -8.15 12.69
C TYR A 114 -5.01 -9.40 13.16
N LYS A 115 -5.27 -9.57 14.47
CA LYS A 115 -5.93 -10.78 14.98
C LYS A 115 -7.30 -11.00 14.35
N ASN A 116 -8.13 -9.96 14.31
CA ASN A 116 -9.45 -10.03 13.68
C ASN A 116 -9.35 -10.30 12.17
N LEU A 117 -8.37 -9.68 11.51
CA LEU A 117 -8.09 -9.87 10.08
C LEU A 117 -7.73 -11.32 9.75
N ARG A 118 -7.00 -12.01 10.64
CA ARG A 118 -6.59 -13.40 10.48
C ARG A 118 -7.79 -14.32 10.21
N THR A 119 -8.82 -14.25 11.04
CA THR A 119 -10.01 -15.11 10.91
C THR A 119 -10.71 -14.88 9.58
N VAL A 120 -10.91 -13.62 9.19
CA VAL A 120 -11.56 -13.26 7.93
C VAL A 120 -10.77 -13.77 6.74
N ILE A 121 -9.45 -13.61 6.74
CA ILE A 121 -8.58 -14.06 5.65
C ILE A 121 -8.60 -15.58 5.50
N PHE A 122 -8.52 -16.34 6.60
CA PHE A 122 -8.62 -17.79 6.52
C PHE A 122 -9.98 -18.26 5.99
N PHE A 123 -11.06 -17.57 6.37
CA PHE A 123 -12.38 -17.86 5.82
C PHE A 123 -12.46 -17.59 4.31
N ILE A 124 -11.93 -16.44 3.84
CA ILE A 124 -11.91 -16.11 2.42
C ILE A 124 -11.04 -17.10 1.64
N LEU A 125 -9.87 -17.49 2.17
CA LEU A 125 -9.03 -18.50 1.53
C LEU A 125 -9.74 -19.84 1.39
N GLY A 126 -10.51 -20.25 2.40
CA GLY A 126 -11.35 -21.44 2.31
C GLY A 126 -12.39 -21.33 1.19
N LEU A 127 -13.07 -20.19 1.06
CA LEU A 127 -14.02 -19.95 -0.03
C LEU A 127 -13.37 -19.99 -1.40
N VAL A 128 -12.17 -19.40 -1.56
CA VAL A 128 -11.43 -19.43 -2.83
C VAL A 128 -11.07 -20.87 -3.22
N ILE A 129 -10.67 -21.72 -2.28
CA ILE A 129 -10.42 -23.15 -2.57
C ILE A 129 -11.69 -23.83 -3.07
N VAL A 130 -12.83 -23.61 -2.41
CA VAL A 130 -14.11 -24.16 -2.85
C VAL A 130 -14.49 -23.65 -4.25
N GLU A 131 -14.31 -22.34 -4.51
CA GLU A 131 -14.54 -21.74 -5.82
C GLU A 131 -13.68 -22.40 -6.90
N MET A 132 -12.37 -22.57 -6.63
CA MET A 132 -11.45 -23.22 -7.58
C MET A 132 -11.90 -24.64 -7.95
N VAL A 133 -12.38 -25.42 -6.97
CA VAL A 133 -12.91 -26.78 -7.19
C VAL A 133 -14.18 -26.71 -8.06
N ILE A 134 -15.11 -25.85 -7.72
CA ILE A 134 -16.38 -25.69 -8.48
C ILE A 134 -16.08 -25.28 -9.94
N VAL A 135 -15.25 -24.27 -10.13
CA VAL A 135 -14.86 -23.78 -11.47
C VAL A 135 -14.20 -24.88 -12.29
N HIS A 136 -13.32 -25.67 -11.66
CA HIS A 136 -12.63 -26.77 -12.35
C HIS A 136 -13.62 -27.80 -12.93
N PHE A 137 -14.67 -28.15 -12.21
CA PHE A 137 -15.68 -29.14 -12.66
C PHE A 137 -16.79 -28.53 -13.49
N ALA A 138 -17.17 -27.26 -13.27
CA ALA A 138 -18.27 -26.62 -13.98
C ALA A 138 -17.90 -26.13 -15.38
N LEU A 139 -16.66 -25.73 -15.62
CA LEU A 139 -16.22 -25.18 -16.90
C LEU A 139 -15.78 -26.30 -17.86
N ARG A 140 -16.41 -26.34 -19.02
CA ARG A 140 -16.06 -27.29 -20.10
C ARG A 140 -14.87 -26.82 -20.94
N SER A 141 -14.67 -25.52 -21.07
CA SER A 141 -13.56 -24.93 -21.86
C SER A 141 -12.30 -24.86 -21.02
N ASP A 142 -11.22 -25.46 -21.50
CA ASP A 142 -9.92 -25.45 -20.84
C ASP A 142 -9.35 -24.03 -20.71
N PHE A 143 -9.56 -23.17 -21.72
CA PHE A 143 -9.13 -21.77 -21.68
C PHE A 143 -9.73 -21.04 -20.47
N TRP A 144 -11.05 -21.09 -20.30
CA TRP A 144 -11.72 -20.42 -19.18
C TRP A 144 -11.34 -21.04 -17.85
N ARG A 145 -11.17 -22.36 -17.79
CA ARG A 145 -10.73 -23.07 -16.59
C ARG A 145 -9.37 -22.56 -16.10
N TYR A 146 -8.38 -22.50 -16.98
CA TYR A 146 -7.04 -22.00 -16.63
C TYR A 146 -7.03 -20.51 -16.34
N LEU A 147 -7.82 -19.71 -17.05
CA LEU A 147 -7.93 -18.28 -16.78
C LEU A 147 -8.46 -18.01 -15.37
N PHE A 148 -9.57 -18.65 -14.98
CA PHE A 148 -10.13 -18.48 -13.64
C PHE A 148 -9.19 -19.04 -12.56
N LEU A 149 -8.52 -20.14 -12.79
CA LEU A 149 -7.52 -20.69 -11.89
C LEU A 149 -6.37 -19.70 -11.66
N ALA A 150 -5.86 -19.09 -12.73
CA ALA A 150 -4.81 -18.08 -12.63
C ALA A 150 -5.26 -16.82 -11.86
N LEU A 151 -6.51 -16.35 -12.10
CA LEU A 151 -7.09 -15.23 -11.37
C LEU A 151 -7.29 -15.54 -9.88
N SER A 152 -7.77 -16.73 -9.55
CA SER A 152 -7.95 -17.17 -8.15
C SER A 152 -6.60 -17.30 -7.44
N LEU A 153 -5.57 -17.83 -8.11
CA LEU A 153 -4.20 -17.88 -7.58
C LEU A 153 -3.63 -16.47 -7.35
N TYR A 154 -3.82 -15.57 -8.31
CA TYR A 154 -3.42 -14.17 -8.19
C TYR A 154 -4.09 -13.50 -6.99
N ALA A 155 -5.42 -13.62 -6.86
CA ALA A 155 -6.17 -13.08 -5.74
C ALA A 155 -5.72 -13.65 -4.38
N THR A 156 -5.44 -14.96 -4.33
CA THR A 156 -4.89 -15.65 -3.15
C THR A 156 -3.55 -15.06 -2.73
N LEU A 157 -2.63 -14.87 -3.66
CA LEU A 157 -1.32 -14.28 -3.39
C LEU A 157 -1.42 -12.85 -2.89
N LEU A 158 -2.31 -12.03 -3.50
CA LEU A 158 -2.57 -10.67 -3.02
C LEU A 158 -3.12 -10.66 -1.59
N LEU A 159 -4.05 -11.55 -1.28
CA LEU A 159 -4.66 -11.64 0.04
C LEU A 159 -3.65 -12.05 1.12
N ILE A 160 -2.82 -13.06 0.83
CA ILE A 160 -1.72 -13.50 1.71
C ILE A 160 -0.71 -12.37 1.90
N GLY A 161 -0.34 -11.70 0.82
CA GLY A 161 0.60 -10.57 0.87
C GLY A 161 0.06 -9.40 1.68
N PHE A 162 -1.22 -9.08 1.53
CA PHE A 162 -1.89 -8.07 2.35
C PHE A 162 -1.86 -8.42 3.84
N TYR A 163 -2.22 -9.67 4.18
CA TYR A 163 -2.16 -10.15 5.57
C TYR A 163 -0.75 -10.05 6.15
N ASN A 164 0.25 -10.51 5.42
CA ASN A 164 1.64 -10.42 5.85
C ASN A 164 2.10 -8.96 6.00
N SER A 165 1.69 -8.09 5.09
CA SER A 165 1.98 -6.67 5.19
C SER A 165 1.45 -6.06 6.49
N MET A 166 0.25 -6.44 6.91
CA MET A 166 -0.33 -6.00 8.20
C MET A 166 0.38 -6.63 9.39
N LYS A 167 0.73 -7.92 9.31
CA LYS A 167 1.38 -8.68 10.38
C LYS A 167 2.79 -8.17 10.67
N TYR A 168 3.59 -7.92 9.65
CA TYR A 168 5.01 -7.54 9.79
C TYR A 168 5.25 -6.03 9.85
N ASN A 169 4.22 -5.20 9.62
CA ASN A 169 4.29 -3.76 9.81
C ASN A 169 3.29 -3.33 10.89
N ALA A 170 3.51 -3.82 12.10
CA ALA A 170 2.77 -3.43 13.29
C ALA A 170 3.07 -1.97 13.70
N HIS A 171 2.32 -1.46 14.68
CA HIS A 171 2.66 -0.20 15.31
C HIS A 171 3.85 -0.44 16.27
N ASP A 172 4.87 0.41 16.22
CA ASP A 172 6.05 0.27 17.05
C ASP A 172 6.14 1.42 18.05
N VAL A 173 6.46 1.07 19.31
CA VAL A 173 6.82 2.04 20.36
C VAL A 173 8.34 2.05 20.45
N THR A 174 8.95 3.20 20.22
CA THR A 174 10.39 3.40 20.19
C THR A 174 10.84 4.39 21.25
N LYS A 175 12.14 4.50 21.51
CA LYS A 175 12.68 5.53 22.44
C LYS A 175 12.38 6.96 22.00
N SER A 176 12.24 7.22 20.71
CA SER A 176 12.00 8.55 20.14
C SER A 176 10.53 8.90 19.96
N GLY A 177 9.62 7.93 20.01
CA GLY A 177 8.20 8.14 19.74
C GLY A 177 7.50 6.88 19.30
N ILE A 178 6.37 7.06 18.63
CA ILE A 178 5.52 5.98 18.12
C ILE A 178 5.58 6.00 16.60
N VAL A 179 5.71 4.82 16.00
CA VAL A 179 5.56 4.65 14.54
C VAL A 179 4.24 3.95 14.26
N VAL A 180 3.27 4.71 13.77
CA VAL A 180 1.97 4.20 13.35
C VAL A 180 2.05 3.72 11.91
N ARG A 181 1.63 2.49 11.64
CA ARG A 181 1.62 1.91 10.30
C ARG A 181 0.28 1.26 9.97
N HIS A 182 -0.07 1.29 8.70
CA HIS A 182 -1.14 0.45 8.15
C HIS A 182 -0.58 -0.33 6.96
N GLY A 183 -0.03 -1.48 7.25
CA GLY A 183 0.80 -2.21 6.29
C GLY A 183 1.91 -1.30 5.74
N ARG A 184 1.96 -1.17 4.42
CA ARG A 184 2.89 -0.24 3.74
C ARG A 184 2.17 0.95 3.09
N ARG A 185 0.86 1.07 3.30
CA ARG A 185 0.06 2.15 2.71
C ARG A 185 0.25 3.46 3.44
N PHE A 186 0.30 3.40 4.78
CA PHE A 186 0.38 4.57 5.64
C PHE A 186 1.47 4.40 6.69
N ILE A 187 2.28 5.45 6.88
CA ILE A 187 3.34 5.51 7.89
C ILE A 187 3.33 6.90 8.49
N CYS A 188 3.31 6.95 9.82
CA CYS A 188 3.43 8.18 10.58
C CYS A 188 4.38 7.96 11.75
N GLU A 189 5.45 8.74 11.81
CA GLU A 189 6.39 8.79 12.92
C GLU A 189 5.99 9.93 13.83
N ILE A 190 5.59 9.63 15.06
CA ILE A 190 5.06 10.57 16.04
C ILE A 190 6.07 10.70 17.17
N PRO A 191 6.85 11.79 17.27
CA PRO A 191 7.73 12.03 18.39
C PRO A 191 6.94 12.19 19.69
N TRP A 192 7.51 11.77 20.83
CA TRP A 192 6.84 11.88 22.13
C TRP A 192 6.34 13.27 22.45
N GLN A 193 7.13 14.28 22.10
CA GLN A 193 6.83 15.70 22.35
C GLN A 193 5.60 16.21 21.56
N ASN A 194 5.16 15.50 20.53
CA ASN A 194 4.01 15.89 19.71
C ASN A 194 2.71 15.20 20.17
N ILE A 195 2.77 14.31 21.14
CA ILE A 195 1.58 13.64 21.67
C ILE A 195 0.96 14.50 22.76
N SER A 196 -0.18 15.12 22.45
CA SER A 196 -0.93 15.93 23.43
C SER A 196 -1.85 15.08 24.30
N ALA A 197 -2.48 14.05 23.72
CA ALA A 197 -3.32 13.12 24.45
C ALA A 197 -3.39 11.75 23.76
N ILE A 198 -3.56 10.70 24.55
CA ILE A 198 -3.88 9.37 24.06
C ILE A 198 -5.03 8.79 24.88
N LYS A 199 -5.98 8.16 24.20
CA LYS A 199 -7.16 7.59 24.87
C LYS A 199 -7.67 6.36 24.14
N ASN A 200 -8.20 5.40 24.92
CA ASN A 200 -9.05 4.35 24.35
C ASN A 200 -10.37 4.98 23.91
N ILE A 201 -10.82 4.60 22.74
CA ILE A 201 -12.15 4.90 22.23
C ILE A 201 -12.95 3.62 22.13
N SER A 202 -14.26 3.70 22.27
CA SER A 202 -15.11 2.54 22.04
C SER A 202 -14.89 2.05 20.61
N PRO A 203 -14.81 0.72 20.38
CA PRO A 203 -14.70 0.18 19.03
C PRO A 203 -15.85 0.74 18.20
N GLY A 204 -15.54 1.68 17.34
CA GLY A 204 -16.49 2.36 16.48
C GLY A 204 -16.29 1.94 15.03
N GLN A 205 -17.30 2.10 14.20
CA GLN A 205 -17.17 1.89 12.77
C GLN A 205 -16.23 2.96 12.19
N GLY A 206 -14.97 2.58 12.00
CA GLY A 206 -13.95 3.45 11.42
C GLY A 206 -14.10 3.68 9.92
N GLY A 207 -14.89 2.87 9.23
CA GLY A 207 -15.01 2.93 7.77
C GLY A 207 -13.70 2.55 7.06
N ASN A 208 -13.37 3.29 6.01
CA ASN A 208 -12.11 3.11 5.27
C ASN A 208 -11.00 3.98 5.84
N LEU A 209 -9.74 3.66 5.49
CA LEU A 209 -8.62 4.55 5.77
C LEU A 209 -8.83 5.89 5.06
N VAL A 210 -8.96 6.96 5.83
CA VAL A 210 -9.24 8.32 5.35
C VAL A 210 -8.43 9.30 6.18
N VAL A 211 -7.87 10.32 5.51
CA VAL A 211 -7.39 11.54 6.15
C VAL A 211 -8.38 12.64 5.78
N ASN A 212 -9.04 13.22 6.77
CA ASN A 212 -10.02 14.26 6.54
C ASN A 212 -9.36 15.65 6.30
N LYS A 213 -10.17 16.65 5.96
CA LYS A 213 -9.65 18.01 5.71
C LYS A 213 -9.12 18.71 6.96
N GLN A 214 -9.50 18.23 8.12
CA GLN A 214 -9.06 18.73 9.43
C GLN A 214 -7.70 18.13 9.86
N GLY A 215 -7.13 17.23 9.06
CA GLY A 215 -5.88 16.54 9.40
C GLY A 215 -6.07 15.38 10.37
N GLU A 216 -7.29 14.86 10.54
CA GLU A 216 -7.49 13.64 11.33
C GLU A 216 -7.37 12.41 10.42
N ALA A 217 -6.44 11.52 10.77
CA ALA A 217 -6.22 10.26 10.08
C ALA A 217 -6.98 9.13 10.80
N ARG A 218 -7.79 8.38 10.08
CA ARG A 218 -8.48 7.21 10.59
C ARG A 218 -7.95 5.97 9.89
N ILE A 219 -7.39 5.04 10.64
CA ILE A 219 -6.64 3.86 10.16
C ILE A 219 -7.30 2.60 10.72
N PRO A 220 -8.44 2.18 10.18
CA PRO A 220 -9.19 1.04 10.69
C PRO A 220 -8.62 -0.29 10.20
N VAL A 221 -8.85 -1.33 10.99
CA VAL A 221 -8.74 -2.73 10.58
C VAL A 221 -10.12 -3.35 10.64
N LEU A 222 -10.61 -3.91 9.53
CA LEU A 222 -11.98 -4.41 9.37
C LEU A 222 -13.05 -3.39 9.82
N SER A 223 -12.83 -2.11 9.48
CA SER A 223 -13.69 -0.99 9.83
C SER A 223 -13.76 -0.67 11.35
N GLU A 224 -12.82 -1.16 12.15
CA GLU A 224 -12.74 -0.86 13.58
C GLU A 224 -11.53 0.00 13.91
N VAL A 225 -11.71 0.91 14.87
CA VAL A 225 -10.64 1.69 15.54
C VAL A 225 -10.91 1.67 17.04
N ASN A 226 -9.85 1.64 17.87
CA ASN A 226 -10.01 1.56 19.32
C ASN A 226 -9.07 2.45 20.13
N VAL A 227 -8.13 3.12 19.45
CA VAL A 227 -7.19 4.07 20.09
C VAL A 227 -7.17 5.36 19.29
N ARG A 228 -7.22 6.51 19.99
CA ARG A 228 -7.06 7.86 19.41
C ARG A 228 -5.84 8.54 20.06
N ILE A 229 -4.98 9.08 19.21
CA ILE A 229 -3.80 9.85 19.56
C ILE A 229 -4.01 11.26 19.01
N GLU A 230 -3.98 12.26 19.89
CA GLU A 230 -4.07 13.68 19.54
C GLU A 230 -2.67 14.29 19.48
N LEU A 231 -2.41 15.11 18.49
CA LEU A 231 -1.07 15.59 18.16
C LEU A 231 -1.01 17.11 18.18
N GLU A 232 -0.03 17.64 18.89
CA GLU A 232 0.26 19.07 18.95
C GLU A 232 1.78 19.29 19.14
N PRO A 233 2.49 19.92 18.19
CA PRO A 233 2.02 20.36 16.86
C PRO A 233 1.70 19.20 15.90
N PRO A 234 1.02 19.47 14.78
CA PRO A 234 0.74 18.47 13.74
C PRO A 234 2.01 17.79 13.24
N VAL A 235 1.89 16.53 12.82
CA VAL A 235 3.00 15.69 12.35
C VAL A 235 2.77 15.27 10.91
N GLN A 236 3.84 15.17 10.13
CA GLN A 236 3.76 14.69 8.77
C GLN A 236 3.63 13.16 8.71
N ALA A 237 2.63 12.71 7.99
CA ALA A 237 2.42 11.30 7.65
C ALA A 237 2.57 11.06 6.16
N GLU A 238 2.99 9.87 5.80
CA GLU A 238 3.09 9.40 4.43
C GLU A 238 1.92 8.47 4.10
N ASP A 239 1.06 8.86 3.16
CA ASP A 239 0.02 7.99 2.59
C ASP A 239 0.32 7.74 1.11
N LEU A 240 0.29 6.48 0.69
CA LEU A 240 0.60 6.07 -0.68
C LEU A 240 -0.32 6.75 -1.71
N TYR A 241 -1.59 6.97 -1.36
CA TYR A 241 -2.60 7.56 -2.23
C TYR A 241 -2.66 9.09 -2.18
N LEU A 242 -2.41 9.67 -1.00
CA LEU A 242 -2.51 11.12 -0.77
C LEU A 242 -1.16 11.84 -0.85
N GLY A 243 -0.08 11.16 -0.47
CA GLY A 243 1.25 11.72 -0.37
C GLY A 243 1.64 12.05 1.06
N ILE A 244 2.41 13.08 1.20
CA ILE A 244 2.74 13.65 2.50
C ILE A 244 1.57 14.53 2.92
N VAL A 245 1.03 14.27 4.11
CA VAL A 245 -0.11 14.96 4.71
C VAL A 245 0.22 15.34 6.15
N ASP A 246 -0.20 16.53 6.57
CA ASP A 246 -0.09 16.93 7.97
C ASP A 246 -1.29 16.40 8.74
N ILE A 247 -1.05 15.77 9.88
CA ILE A 247 -2.08 15.19 10.74
C ILE A 247 -2.02 15.76 12.14
N CYS A 248 -3.18 16.08 12.72
CA CYS A 248 -3.36 16.55 14.08
C CYS A 248 -3.97 15.50 15.03
N ALA A 249 -4.51 14.42 14.49
CA ALA A 249 -4.97 13.28 15.27
C ALA A 249 -4.90 12.00 14.42
N VAL A 250 -4.68 10.85 15.07
CA VAL A 250 -4.73 9.55 14.43
C VAL A 250 -5.56 8.57 15.26
N GLU A 251 -6.51 7.91 14.59
CA GLU A 251 -7.31 6.81 15.14
C GLU A 251 -6.82 5.50 14.53
N ILE A 252 -6.44 4.56 15.37
CA ILE A 252 -5.89 3.28 14.97
C ILE A 252 -6.65 2.12 15.59
N TYR A 253 -6.49 0.95 15.01
CA TYR A 253 -6.86 -0.32 15.63
C TYR A 253 -5.60 -1.03 16.15
N CYS A 254 -5.65 -1.44 17.41
CA CYS A 254 -4.61 -2.23 18.06
C CYS A 254 -5.24 -3.41 18.79
N ASP A 255 -4.71 -4.63 18.63
CA ASP A 255 -5.25 -5.84 19.27
C ASP A 255 -5.26 -5.73 20.81
N GLU A 256 -4.28 -5.04 21.38
CA GLU A 256 -4.13 -4.79 22.81
C GLU A 256 -4.21 -3.29 23.13
N GLY A 257 -5.28 -2.61 22.64
CA GLY A 257 -5.40 -1.16 22.72
C GLY A 257 -5.26 -0.56 24.13
N LYS A 258 -5.80 -1.22 25.15
CA LYS A 258 -5.65 -0.75 26.54
C LYS A 258 -4.21 -0.78 26.98
N LYS A 259 -3.49 -1.90 26.79
CA LYS A 259 -2.08 -2.04 27.13
C LYS A 259 -1.23 -1.02 26.39
N PHE A 260 -1.50 -0.81 25.11
CA PHE A 260 -0.85 0.20 24.28
C PHE A 260 -1.01 1.62 24.86
N VAL A 261 -2.24 2.00 25.23
CA VAL A 261 -2.50 3.32 25.83
C VAL A 261 -1.83 3.47 27.19
N ASP A 262 -1.88 2.44 28.05
CA ASP A 262 -1.27 2.46 29.39
C ASP A 262 0.24 2.63 29.30
N GLU A 263 0.90 1.92 28.40
CA GLU A 263 2.33 1.98 28.17
C GLU A 263 2.79 3.34 27.64
N ILE A 264 2.11 3.87 26.62
CA ILE A 264 2.43 5.19 26.06
C ILE A 264 2.21 6.29 27.09
N SER A 265 1.15 6.17 27.90
CA SER A 265 0.89 7.12 28.99
C SER A 265 1.99 7.10 30.06
N ALA A 266 2.61 5.93 30.28
CA ALA A 266 3.76 5.81 31.18
C ALA A 266 5.02 6.48 30.60
N TYR A 267 5.30 6.27 29.30
CA TYR A 267 6.41 6.94 28.60
C TYR A 267 6.25 8.45 28.54
N GLY A 268 5.02 8.95 28.25
CA GLY A 268 4.74 10.39 28.24
C GLY A 268 4.97 11.07 29.58
N LYS A 269 4.64 10.42 30.70
CA LYS A 269 4.94 10.92 32.07
C LYS A 269 6.43 10.90 32.37
N ALA A 270 7.18 9.91 31.90
CA ALA A 270 8.62 9.82 32.11
C ALA A 270 9.40 10.85 31.27
N ALA A 271 8.91 11.18 30.06
CA ALA A 271 9.53 12.17 29.19
C ALA A 271 9.17 13.62 29.50
N GLY A 272 8.02 13.87 30.15
CA GLY A 272 7.57 15.21 30.56
C GLY A 272 7.97 15.61 32.00
N GLY A 273 8.68 14.76 32.73
CA GLY A 273 9.08 14.95 34.13
C GLY A 273 10.48 15.53 34.32
N THR A 274 11.06 16.22 33.27
CA THR A 274 12.33 16.95 33.42
C THR A 274 12.13 18.45 33.25
#